data_05bbfb9a5c8ccabfa99bc02ca75e26fa
#
_entry.id   05bbfb9a5c8ccabfa99bc02ca75e26fa
#
_cell.length_a   1.000
_cell.length_b   1.000
_cell.length_c   1.000
_cell.angle_alpha   90.00
_cell.angle_beta   90.00
_cell.angle_gamma   90.00
#
_symmetry.space_group_name_H-M   'P 1'
#
loop_
_entity.id
_entity.type
_entity.pdbx_description
1 polymer ?
#
loop_
_entity_poly.entity_id
_entity_poly.type
_entity_poly.pdbx_seq_one_letter_code
_entity_poly.pdbx_strand_id
1 'polypeptide(L)'
;MKIHPILLATLLYGCATGADLVNIGENAWRVTAIDKSESEAARVAVNQATKFCGTMDKAPFNSAPRIINDMPARYVSTMEFQCTARGTSPQALAEARMLGFRRDCAIAGFPLGSPESLKCADDVAAKASPRPVPGR
;
A
#
# COMPACT_ATOMS: atom_id res chain seq x y z
N MET A 1 -45.01 -39.58 -4.56
CA MET A 1 -44.75 -38.12 -4.58
C MET A 1 -43.30 -37.88 -4.30
N LYS A 2 -42.51 -37.54 -5.33
CA LYS A 2 -41.06 -37.25 -5.20
C LYS A 2 -40.90 -35.74 -5.07
N ILE A 3 -40.53 -35.28 -3.87
CA ILE A 3 -40.27 -33.87 -3.60
C ILE A 3 -38.83 -33.62 -4.04
N HIS A 4 -38.65 -32.83 -5.10
CA HIS A 4 -37.33 -32.36 -5.51
C HIS A 4 -36.92 -31.17 -4.62
N PRO A 5 -35.76 -31.19 -3.97
CA PRO A 5 -35.24 -30.01 -3.30
C PRO A 5 -34.75 -29.02 -4.37
N ILE A 6 -35.44 -27.92 -4.54
CA ILE A 6 -35.00 -26.79 -5.30
C ILE A 6 -33.83 -26.18 -4.52
N LEU A 7 -32.61 -26.41 -5.02
CA LEU A 7 -31.41 -25.75 -4.53
C LEU A 7 -31.51 -24.25 -4.91
N LEU A 8 -31.90 -23.45 -3.93
CA LEU A 8 -31.88 -21.99 -4.03
C LEU A 8 -30.40 -21.56 -3.98
N ALA A 9 -29.76 -21.45 -5.15
CA ALA A 9 -28.47 -20.83 -5.28
C ALA A 9 -28.65 -19.33 -5.04
N THR A 10 -28.51 -18.91 -3.79
CA THR A 10 -28.34 -17.49 -3.46
C THR A 10 -27.00 -17.01 -4.03
N LEU A 11 -27.07 -16.40 -5.21
CA LEU A 11 -26.02 -15.58 -5.75
C LEU A 11 -25.79 -14.40 -4.79
N LEU A 12 -24.87 -14.58 -3.88
CA LEU A 12 -24.27 -13.49 -3.12
C LEU A 12 -23.49 -12.61 -4.11
N TYR A 13 -24.19 -11.68 -4.73
CA TYR A 13 -23.56 -10.52 -5.33
C TYR A 13 -22.95 -9.71 -4.17
N GLY A 14 -21.78 -10.16 -3.74
CA GLY A 14 -20.90 -9.32 -2.94
C GLY A 14 -20.57 -8.10 -3.77
N CYS A 15 -21.06 -6.93 -3.36
CA CYS A 15 -20.48 -5.65 -3.80
C CYS A 15 -19.00 -5.72 -3.43
N ALA A 16 -18.18 -6.10 -4.40
CA ALA A 16 -16.76 -6.03 -4.29
C ALA A 16 -16.39 -4.54 -4.29
N THR A 17 -16.35 -3.93 -3.10
CA THR A 17 -15.50 -2.78 -2.88
C THR A 17 -14.09 -3.32 -3.12
N GLY A 18 -13.61 -3.17 -4.36
CA GLY A 18 -12.46 -3.88 -4.82
C GLY A 18 -11.20 -3.24 -4.30
N ALA A 19 -10.66 -3.78 -3.20
CA ALA A 19 -9.26 -3.57 -2.88
C ALA A 19 -8.47 -4.75 -3.41
N ASP A 20 -7.58 -4.50 -4.32
CA ASP A 20 -6.66 -5.49 -4.87
C ASP A 20 -5.31 -5.41 -4.14
N LEU A 21 -4.79 -6.56 -3.72
CA LEU A 21 -3.55 -6.68 -2.96
C LEU A 21 -2.54 -7.51 -3.75
N VAL A 22 -1.42 -6.92 -4.10
CA VAL A 22 -0.37 -7.54 -4.91
C VAL A 22 0.96 -7.52 -4.18
N ASN A 23 1.66 -8.65 -4.16
CA ASN A 23 3.05 -8.70 -3.72
C ASN A 23 3.95 -8.07 -4.79
N ILE A 24 4.77 -7.10 -4.39
CA ILE A 24 5.68 -6.37 -5.28
C ILE A 24 7.16 -6.59 -4.98
N GLY A 25 7.45 -7.48 -4.04
CA GLY A 25 8.82 -7.83 -3.66
C GLY A 25 8.90 -8.48 -2.28
N GLU A 26 10.10 -8.68 -1.77
CA GLU A 26 10.32 -9.22 -0.44
C GLU A 26 9.68 -8.30 0.62
N ASN A 27 8.67 -8.83 1.33
CA ASN A 27 7.92 -8.12 2.36
C ASN A 27 7.35 -6.76 1.92
N ALA A 28 7.15 -6.57 0.60
CA ALA A 28 6.58 -5.36 0.04
C ALA A 28 5.28 -5.69 -0.72
N TRP A 29 4.27 -4.90 -0.46
CA TRP A 29 2.91 -5.12 -0.95
C TRP A 29 2.35 -3.82 -1.50
N ARG A 30 1.49 -3.93 -2.50
CA ARG A 30 0.72 -2.83 -3.03
C ARG A 30 -0.76 -3.16 -2.87
N VAL A 31 -1.50 -2.24 -2.29
CA VAL A 31 -2.96 -2.27 -2.29
C VAL A 31 -3.50 -1.18 -3.21
N THR A 32 -4.47 -1.55 -4.03
CA THR A 32 -5.21 -0.61 -4.87
C THR A 32 -6.68 -0.68 -4.49
N ALA A 33 -7.25 0.43 -4.09
CA ALA A 33 -8.66 0.54 -3.72
C ALA A 33 -9.37 1.55 -4.63
N ILE A 34 -10.61 1.25 -4.97
CA ILE A 34 -11.45 2.10 -5.82
C ILE A 34 -12.73 2.44 -5.07
N ASP A 35 -13.06 3.73 -5.02
CA ASP A 35 -14.28 4.20 -4.39
C ASP A 35 -14.81 5.48 -5.05
N LYS A 36 -16.01 5.91 -4.64
CA LYS A 36 -16.69 7.11 -5.14
C LYS A 36 -16.14 8.41 -4.56
N SER A 37 -15.38 8.33 -3.49
CA SER A 37 -14.73 9.49 -2.86
C SER A 37 -13.27 9.20 -2.56
N GLU A 38 -12.47 10.25 -2.55
CA GLU A 38 -11.04 10.19 -2.24
C GLU A 38 -10.78 9.63 -0.83
N SER A 39 -11.50 10.14 0.16
CA SER A 39 -11.35 9.73 1.55
C SER A 39 -11.72 8.26 1.78
N GLU A 40 -12.76 7.78 1.12
CA GLU A 40 -13.17 6.38 1.22
C GLU A 40 -12.17 5.45 0.52
N ALA A 41 -11.70 5.80 -0.67
CA ALA A 41 -10.67 5.03 -1.37
C ALA A 41 -9.39 4.92 -0.52
N ALA A 42 -8.94 6.03 0.08
CA ALA A 42 -7.79 6.04 0.99
C ALA A 42 -8.04 5.17 2.23
N ARG A 43 -9.22 5.30 2.86
CA ARG A 43 -9.59 4.52 4.05
C ARG A 43 -9.63 3.02 3.76
N VAL A 44 -10.18 2.63 2.62
CA VAL A 44 -10.24 1.22 2.20
C VAL A 44 -8.84 0.65 1.99
N ALA A 45 -7.94 1.40 1.34
CA ALA A 45 -6.55 0.98 1.14
C ALA A 45 -5.83 0.78 2.48
N VAL A 46 -5.93 1.73 3.41
CA VAL A 46 -5.30 1.65 4.73
C VAL A 46 -5.87 0.48 5.55
N ASN A 47 -7.18 0.31 5.56
CA ASN A 47 -7.84 -0.78 6.28
C ASN A 47 -7.41 -2.15 5.73
N GLN A 48 -7.31 -2.29 4.42
CA GLN A 48 -6.88 -3.54 3.79
C GLN A 48 -5.43 -3.88 4.14
N ALA A 49 -4.51 -2.90 4.09
CA ALA A 49 -3.14 -3.07 4.52
C ALA A 49 -3.03 -3.46 6.01
N THR A 50 -3.79 -2.78 6.87
CA THR A 50 -3.83 -3.07 8.31
C THR A 50 -4.34 -4.46 8.59
N LYS A 51 -5.43 -4.86 7.94
CA LYS A 51 -6.02 -6.20 8.07
C LYS A 51 -5.03 -7.27 7.60
N PHE A 52 -4.39 -7.06 6.47
CA PHE A 52 -3.42 -8.00 5.92
C PHE A 52 -2.21 -8.18 6.84
N CYS A 53 -1.55 -7.09 7.27
CA CYS A 53 -0.43 -7.18 8.20
C CYS A 53 -0.85 -7.76 9.56
N GLY A 54 -2.08 -7.52 9.99
CA GLY A 54 -2.65 -8.07 11.21
C GLY A 54 -2.71 -9.59 11.22
N THR A 55 -2.85 -10.24 10.06
CA THR A 55 -2.82 -11.72 9.97
C THR A 55 -1.46 -12.31 10.35
N MET A 56 -0.41 -11.50 10.31
CA MET A 56 0.97 -11.87 10.67
C MET A 56 1.41 -11.26 12.01
N ASP A 57 0.49 -10.72 12.80
CA ASP A 57 0.75 -9.94 14.01
C ASP A 57 1.71 -8.77 13.80
N LYS A 58 1.60 -8.12 12.64
CA LYS A 58 2.39 -6.98 12.22
C LYS A 58 1.51 -5.76 11.96
N ALA A 59 2.14 -4.62 11.76
CA ALA A 59 1.49 -3.38 11.35
C ALA A 59 2.02 -2.94 9.98
N PRO A 60 1.17 -2.31 9.15
CA PRO A 60 1.64 -1.74 7.90
C PRO A 60 2.57 -0.57 8.20
N PHE A 61 3.69 -0.59 7.54
CA PHE A 61 4.68 0.46 7.55
C PHE A 61 4.84 0.99 6.15
N ASN A 62 4.87 2.25 6.08
CA ASN A 62 5.14 3.06 4.91
C ASN A 62 3.93 3.45 4.08
N SER A 63 3.99 4.67 3.72
CA SER A 63 3.37 5.48 2.70
C SER A 63 1.93 5.94 2.95
N ALA A 64 1.78 7.22 2.77
CA ALA A 64 0.48 7.82 2.54
C ALA A 64 -0.11 7.25 1.24
N PRO A 65 -1.40 6.92 1.21
CA PRO A 65 -2.05 6.50 -0.01
C PRO A 65 -1.96 7.61 -1.07
N ARG A 66 -1.66 7.21 -2.30
CA ARG A 66 -1.69 8.11 -3.45
C ARG A 66 -3.05 8.02 -4.10
N ILE A 67 -3.68 9.15 -4.30
CA ILE A 67 -5.00 9.23 -4.93
C ILE A 67 -4.83 9.66 -6.38
N ILE A 68 -5.50 8.93 -7.27
CA ILE A 68 -5.61 9.26 -8.68
C ILE A 68 -7.11 9.35 -8.99
N ASN A 69 -7.52 10.46 -9.55
CA ASN A 69 -8.87 10.60 -10.10
C ASN A 69 -8.78 10.32 -11.60
N ASP A 70 -9.22 9.12 -12.01
CA ASP A 70 -9.16 8.68 -13.40
C ASP A 70 -10.47 8.92 -14.16
N MET A 71 -11.59 9.11 -13.44
CA MET A 71 -12.91 9.40 -14.00
C MET A 71 -13.76 10.21 -13.01
N PRO A 72 -14.80 10.91 -13.47
CA PRO A 72 -15.77 11.55 -12.59
C PRO A 72 -16.36 10.54 -11.59
N ALA A 73 -16.32 10.88 -10.31
CA ALA A 73 -16.79 10.05 -9.19
C ALA A 73 -16.12 8.67 -9.06
N ARG A 74 -14.90 8.52 -9.58
CA ARG A 74 -14.08 7.33 -9.39
C ARG A 74 -12.68 7.71 -8.93
N TYR A 75 -12.36 7.35 -7.71
CA TYR A 75 -11.06 7.61 -7.08
C TYR A 75 -10.33 6.29 -6.88
N VAL A 76 -9.11 6.24 -7.36
CA VAL A 76 -8.21 5.10 -7.19
C VAL A 76 -7.16 5.48 -6.16
N SER A 77 -7.12 4.76 -5.07
CA SER A 77 -6.08 4.89 -4.05
C SER A 77 -5.10 3.75 -4.18
N THR A 78 -3.82 4.07 -4.35
CA THR A 78 -2.73 3.09 -4.36
C THR A 78 -1.80 3.36 -3.19
N MET A 79 -1.51 2.32 -2.41
CA MET A 79 -0.61 2.40 -1.28
C MET A 79 0.36 1.22 -1.31
N GLU A 80 1.66 1.52 -1.25
CA GLU A 80 2.70 0.52 -1.09
C GLU A 80 3.11 0.47 0.39
N PHE A 81 3.26 -0.72 0.95
CA PHE A 81 3.57 -0.91 2.35
C PHE A 81 4.39 -2.17 2.60
N GLN A 82 5.01 -2.22 3.76
CA GLN A 82 5.66 -3.41 4.32
C GLN A 82 5.00 -3.76 5.66
N CYS A 83 4.99 -5.03 6.01
CA CYS A 83 4.50 -5.44 7.32
C CYS A 83 5.67 -5.54 8.30
N THR A 84 5.69 -4.68 9.31
CA THR A 84 6.72 -4.62 10.35
C THR A 84 6.16 -5.00 11.71
N ALA A 85 7.04 -5.48 12.62
CA ALA A 85 6.64 -5.78 13.98
C ALA A 85 6.02 -4.55 14.66
N ARG A 86 4.98 -4.77 15.47
CA ARG A 86 4.36 -3.70 16.25
C ARG A 86 5.37 -3.17 17.27
N GLY A 87 5.42 -1.86 17.43
CA GLY A 87 6.35 -1.20 18.33
C GLY A 87 7.78 -1.05 17.80
N THR A 88 7.99 -1.25 16.50
CA THR A 88 9.28 -0.99 15.86
C THR A 88 9.69 0.47 16.09
N SER A 89 10.94 0.68 16.49
CA SER A 89 11.44 2.02 16.79
C SER A 89 11.42 2.93 15.55
N PRO A 90 11.29 4.25 15.70
CA PRO A 90 11.37 5.20 14.59
C PRO A 90 12.63 5.05 13.74
N GLN A 91 13.76 4.68 14.37
CA GLN A 91 15.03 4.44 13.66
C GLN A 91 15.00 3.20 12.79
N ALA A 92 14.48 2.07 13.31
CA ALA A 92 14.31 0.85 12.52
C ALA A 92 13.32 1.06 11.35
N LEU A 93 12.31 1.89 11.55
CA LEU A 93 11.40 2.29 10.51
C LEU A 93 12.07 3.15 9.43
N ALA A 94 12.95 4.09 9.84
CA ALA A 94 13.72 4.91 8.91
C ALA A 94 14.70 4.07 8.09
N GLU A 95 15.38 3.10 8.72
CA GLU A 95 16.28 2.17 8.03
C GLU A 95 15.52 1.30 7.01
N ALA A 96 14.38 0.72 7.40
CA ALA A 96 13.55 -0.07 6.49
C ALA A 96 13.09 0.76 5.28
N ARG A 97 12.80 2.05 5.49
CA ARG A 97 12.42 2.99 4.44
C ARG A 97 13.56 3.24 3.46
N MET A 98 14.77 3.48 3.97
CA MET A 98 15.97 3.68 3.15
C MET A 98 16.31 2.42 2.35
N LEU A 99 16.15 1.25 2.91
CA LEU A 99 16.32 -0.02 2.18
C LEU A 99 15.32 -0.14 1.02
N GLY A 100 14.09 0.29 1.21
CA GLY A 100 13.08 0.36 0.13
C GLY A 100 13.54 1.28 -1.00
N PHE A 101 14.01 2.49 -0.70
CA PHE A 101 14.50 3.43 -1.71
C PHE A 101 15.72 2.90 -2.47
N ARG A 102 16.66 2.25 -1.77
CA ARG A 102 17.82 1.62 -2.41
C ARG A 102 17.42 0.51 -3.37
N ARG A 103 16.41 -0.28 -3.01
CA ARG A 103 15.87 -1.32 -3.89
C ARG A 103 15.21 -0.73 -5.12
N ASP A 104 14.41 0.33 -4.98
CA ASP A 104 13.76 1.00 -6.09
C ASP A 104 14.78 1.59 -7.07
N CYS A 105 15.87 2.14 -6.55
CA CYS A 105 16.98 2.62 -7.35
C CYS A 105 17.72 1.49 -8.07
N ALA A 106 17.86 0.31 -7.44
CA ALA A 106 18.45 -0.87 -8.07
C ALA A 106 17.57 -1.38 -9.24
N ILE A 107 16.25 -1.37 -9.08
CA ILE A 107 15.30 -1.70 -10.14
C ILE A 107 15.40 -0.68 -11.30
N ALA A 108 15.67 0.59 -10.99
CA ALA A 108 15.90 1.63 -11.99
C ALA A 108 17.26 1.52 -12.71
N GLY A 109 18.09 0.52 -12.37
CA GLY A 109 19.35 0.20 -13.06
C GLY A 109 20.61 0.69 -12.35
N PHE A 110 20.52 1.19 -11.11
CA PHE A 110 21.68 1.56 -10.31
C PHE A 110 22.17 0.37 -9.48
N PRO A 111 23.38 -0.14 -9.65
CA PRO A 111 23.88 -1.28 -8.88
C PRO A 111 23.82 -1.02 -7.37
N LEU A 112 23.30 -1.98 -6.59
CA LEU A 112 23.24 -1.87 -5.14
C LEU A 112 24.59 -1.55 -4.53
N GLY A 113 24.65 -0.52 -3.67
CA GLY A 113 25.88 -0.08 -2.99
C GLY A 113 26.79 0.82 -3.83
N SER A 114 26.46 1.11 -5.08
CA SER A 114 27.18 2.11 -5.86
C SER A 114 26.92 3.53 -5.34
N PRO A 115 27.84 4.49 -5.53
CA PRO A 115 27.62 5.89 -5.17
C PRO A 115 26.36 6.48 -5.83
N GLU A 116 26.07 6.06 -7.06
CA GLU A 116 24.90 6.49 -7.82
C GLU A 116 23.61 5.94 -7.20
N SER A 117 23.60 4.68 -6.73
CA SER A 117 22.48 4.07 -6.03
C SER A 117 22.19 4.77 -4.70
N LEU A 118 23.22 5.14 -3.95
CA LEU A 118 23.08 5.88 -2.69
C LEU A 118 22.51 7.26 -2.93
N LYS A 119 23.05 7.99 -3.91
CA LYS A 119 22.54 9.31 -4.29
C LYS A 119 21.09 9.25 -4.78
N CYS A 120 20.75 8.26 -5.60
CA CYS A 120 19.37 8.05 -6.03
C CYS A 120 18.43 7.84 -4.83
N ALA A 121 18.83 7.02 -3.85
CA ALA A 121 18.02 6.76 -2.65
C ALA A 121 17.81 8.03 -1.80
N ASP A 122 18.86 8.85 -1.65
CA ASP A 122 18.78 10.13 -0.93
C ASP A 122 17.86 11.13 -1.66
N ASP A 123 17.94 11.22 -2.98
CA ASP A 123 17.09 12.09 -3.80
C ASP A 123 15.61 11.66 -3.72
N VAL A 124 15.33 10.35 -3.72
CA VAL A 124 13.98 9.81 -3.54
C VAL A 124 13.47 10.09 -2.12
N ALA A 125 14.31 9.90 -1.10
CA ALA A 125 13.98 10.18 0.29
C ALA A 125 13.65 11.67 0.50
N ALA A 126 14.43 12.56 -0.08
CA ALA A 126 14.20 14.01 0.00
C ALA A 126 12.87 14.42 -0.64
N LYS A 127 12.49 13.80 -1.75
CA LYS A 127 11.20 14.04 -2.43
C LYS A 127 10.02 13.44 -1.68
N ALA A 128 10.21 12.32 -0.98
CA ALA A 128 9.18 11.64 -0.21
C ALA A 128 8.95 12.27 1.17
N SER A 129 9.87 13.10 1.66
CA SER A 129 9.69 13.82 2.92
C SER A 129 8.57 14.85 2.77
N PRO A 130 7.58 14.89 3.67
CA PRO A 130 6.54 15.93 3.64
C PRO A 130 7.21 17.30 3.75
N ARG A 131 6.89 18.19 2.82
CA ARG A 131 7.34 19.58 2.93
C ARG A 131 6.84 20.13 4.26
N PRO A 132 7.69 20.81 5.06
CA PRO A 132 7.20 21.50 6.24
C PRO A 132 6.11 22.48 5.79
N VAL A 133 4.91 22.32 6.38
CA VAL A 133 3.83 23.26 6.15
C VAL A 133 4.32 24.62 6.67
N PRO A 134 4.42 25.66 5.83
CA PRO A 134 4.78 26.98 6.33
C PRO A 134 3.78 27.37 7.41
N GLY A 135 4.31 27.70 8.59
CA GLY A 135 3.56 27.91 9.81
C GLY A 135 2.38 28.88 9.60
N ARG A 136 1.27 28.51 10.25
CA ARG A 136 0.17 29.44 10.51
C ARG A 136 0.59 30.43 11.58
#